data_afe98895b8cf9b478197459da583c310
#
_entry.id   afe98895b8cf9b478197459da583c310
#
_cell.length_a   1.000
_cell.length_b   1.000
_cell.length_c   1.000
_cell.angle_alpha   90.00
_cell.angle_beta   90.00
_cell.angle_gamma   90.00
#
_symmetry.space_group_name_H-M   'P 1'
#
loop_
_entity.id
_entity.type
_entity.pdbx_description
1 polymer ?
#
loop_
_entity_poly.entity_id
_entity_poly.type
_entity_poly.pdbx_seq_one_letter_code
_entity_poly.pdbx_strand_id
1 'polypeptide(L)'
;MYGQLNQVLEYTDEPFADSSGLAVNILSMHTRKKATVALSGDGADEIFSGYNKHMAEYIARQDGVKNKLIGLGNPLWKALPKSRNSKFGNLNRQLLRFSDGIKKGNSERYWDWAGILKDEQAGQLLTNKGDQFEHYKSSILGNHLNQDDFNGVLMQDVQQVLVGD
;
A
#
# COMPACT_ATOMS: atom_id res chain seq x y z
N MET A 1 -24.43 -5.35 -10.97
CA MET A 1 -23.14 -5.39 -10.25
C MET A 1 -22.75 -6.78 -9.81
N TYR A 2 -23.53 -7.47 -8.93
CA TYR A 2 -23.17 -8.82 -8.45
C TYR A 2 -23.14 -9.91 -9.54
N GLY A 3 -23.98 -9.82 -10.58
CA GLY A 3 -23.98 -10.79 -11.68
C GLY A 3 -22.71 -10.85 -12.54
N GLN A 4 -21.81 -9.87 -12.38
CA GLN A 4 -20.54 -9.82 -13.09
C GLN A 4 -19.35 -10.25 -12.24
N LEU A 5 -19.58 -10.52 -10.95
CA LEU A 5 -18.51 -10.93 -10.04
C LEU A 5 -17.88 -12.27 -10.49
N ASN A 6 -18.71 -13.24 -10.88
CA ASN A 6 -18.21 -14.52 -11.37
C ASN A 6 -17.35 -14.35 -12.62
N GLN A 7 -17.75 -13.46 -13.53
CA GLN A 7 -16.99 -13.17 -14.73
C GLN A 7 -15.61 -12.52 -14.41
N VAL A 8 -15.56 -11.62 -13.45
CA VAL A 8 -14.27 -11.05 -12.99
C VAL A 8 -13.40 -12.14 -12.39
N LEU A 9 -13.96 -13.01 -11.55
CA LEU A 9 -13.22 -14.11 -10.94
C LEU A 9 -12.70 -15.12 -11.97
N GLU A 10 -13.41 -15.31 -13.09
CA GLU A 10 -12.97 -16.17 -14.19
C GLU A 10 -11.80 -15.57 -14.99
N TYR A 11 -11.64 -14.26 -14.97
CA TYR A 11 -10.56 -13.57 -15.68
C TYR A 11 -9.31 -13.36 -14.84
N THR A 12 -9.38 -13.60 -13.52
CA THR A 12 -8.23 -13.47 -12.64
C THR A 12 -7.53 -14.81 -12.48
N ASP A 13 -6.26 -14.87 -12.82
CA ASP A 13 -5.45 -16.10 -12.73
C ASP A 13 -5.03 -16.41 -11.28
N GLU A 14 -5.09 -15.42 -10.41
CA GLU A 14 -4.72 -15.54 -9.01
C GLU A 14 -5.68 -14.75 -8.10
N PRO A 15 -5.68 -15.00 -6.77
CA PRO A 15 -6.53 -14.29 -5.83
C PRO A 15 -6.29 -12.78 -5.88
N PHE A 16 -7.28 -12.03 -6.32
CA PHE A 16 -7.27 -10.58 -6.46
C PHE A 16 -8.21 -9.94 -5.44
N ALA A 17 -7.67 -9.13 -4.54
CA ALA A 17 -8.41 -8.57 -3.41
C ALA A 17 -8.90 -7.13 -3.61
N ASP A 18 -8.62 -6.49 -4.77
CA ASP A 18 -9.07 -5.15 -5.05
C ASP A 18 -10.49 -5.13 -5.64
N SER A 19 -11.42 -4.53 -4.91
CA SER A 19 -12.81 -4.37 -5.36
C SER A 19 -12.98 -3.46 -6.55
N SER A 20 -11.98 -2.66 -6.93
CA SER A 20 -12.00 -1.78 -8.10
C SER A 20 -12.07 -2.56 -9.40
N GLY A 21 -11.52 -3.77 -9.47
CA GLY A 21 -11.58 -4.65 -10.62
C GLY A 21 -12.99 -4.89 -11.15
N LEU A 22 -13.99 -4.99 -10.26
CA LEU A 22 -15.38 -5.11 -10.67
C LEU A 22 -15.89 -3.85 -11.39
N ALA A 23 -15.54 -2.67 -10.89
CA ALA A 23 -15.94 -1.40 -11.50
C ALA A 23 -15.22 -1.19 -12.85
N VAL A 24 -13.94 -1.52 -12.92
CA VAL A 24 -13.15 -1.46 -14.14
C VAL A 24 -13.69 -2.41 -15.21
N ASN A 25 -14.04 -3.64 -14.84
CA ASN A 25 -14.66 -4.60 -15.77
C ASN A 25 -15.96 -4.04 -16.36
N ILE A 26 -16.86 -3.51 -15.52
CA ILE A 26 -18.12 -2.90 -15.99
C ILE A 26 -17.86 -1.72 -16.93
N LEU A 27 -16.93 -0.85 -16.56
CA LEU A 27 -16.54 0.31 -17.38
C LEU A 27 -16.00 -0.15 -18.73
N SER A 28 -15.09 -1.11 -18.75
CA SER A 28 -14.48 -1.68 -19.95
C SER A 28 -15.51 -2.29 -20.89
N MET A 29 -16.48 -3.03 -20.36
CA MET A 29 -17.60 -3.59 -21.14
C MET A 29 -18.42 -2.50 -21.84
N HIS A 30 -18.68 -1.41 -21.14
CA HIS A 30 -19.44 -0.29 -21.74
C HIS A 30 -18.60 0.52 -22.74
N THR A 31 -17.33 0.74 -22.43
CA THR A 31 -16.39 1.46 -23.31
C THR A 31 -16.18 0.70 -24.61
N ARG A 32 -16.04 -0.62 -24.55
CA ARG A 32 -15.83 -1.47 -25.73
C ARG A 32 -16.93 -1.37 -26.77
N LYS A 33 -18.15 -1.01 -26.38
CA LYS A 33 -19.28 -0.78 -27.32
C LYS A 33 -19.09 0.47 -28.18
N LYS A 34 -18.19 1.40 -27.76
CA LYS A 34 -18.01 2.71 -28.39
C LYS A 34 -16.58 2.93 -28.89
N ALA A 35 -15.60 2.30 -28.29
CA ALA A 35 -14.18 2.49 -28.61
C ALA A 35 -13.43 1.15 -28.52
N THR A 36 -12.42 1.01 -29.39
CA THR A 36 -11.53 -0.17 -29.40
C THR A 36 -10.43 -0.03 -28.34
N VAL A 37 -9.97 1.20 -28.11
CA VAL A 37 -8.91 1.55 -27.16
C VAL A 37 -9.38 2.74 -26.34
N ALA A 38 -9.09 2.72 -25.05
CA ALA A 38 -9.25 3.84 -24.14
C ALA A 38 -7.97 3.98 -23.31
N LEU A 39 -7.59 5.22 -23.03
CA LEU A 39 -6.49 5.52 -22.11
C LEU A 39 -7.06 5.75 -20.72
N SER A 40 -6.37 5.26 -19.70
CA SER A 40 -6.70 5.50 -18.29
C SER A 40 -5.60 6.31 -17.61
N GLY A 41 -5.82 6.65 -16.33
CA GLY A 41 -4.83 7.30 -15.48
C GLY A 41 -4.03 6.33 -14.61
N ASP A 42 -4.12 5.02 -14.87
CA ASP A 42 -3.43 4.01 -14.09
C ASP A 42 -1.90 4.21 -14.17
N GLY A 43 -1.24 4.02 -13.04
CA GLY A 43 0.20 4.28 -12.91
C GLY A 43 0.58 5.73 -12.59
N ALA A 44 -0.36 6.67 -12.62
CA ALA A 44 -0.06 8.07 -12.33
C ALA A 44 0.34 8.27 -10.85
N ASP A 45 -0.31 7.61 -9.93
CA ASP A 45 -0.02 7.71 -8.50
C ASP A 45 1.34 7.12 -8.16
N GLU A 46 1.75 6.04 -8.80
CA GLU A 46 3.06 5.39 -8.65
C GLU A 46 4.18 6.29 -9.16
N ILE A 47 3.99 6.92 -10.32
CA ILE A 47 5.02 7.74 -10.97
C ILE A 47 5.11 9.13 -10.33
N PHE A 48 3.98 9.74 -9.99
CA PHE A 48 3.90 11.13 -9.52
C PHE A 48 3.66 11.26 -8.01
N SER A 49 3.85 10.19 -7.24
CA SER A 49 3.73 10.23 -5.78
C SER A 49 2.34 10.61 -5.26
N GLY A 50 1.27 10.12 -5.89
CA GLY A 50 -0.11 10.47 -5.57
C GLY A 50 -0.65 9.86 -4.27
N TYR A 51 -0.06 8.76 -3.78
CA TYR A 51 -0.56 8.08 -2.58
C TYR A 51 -0.18 8.78 -1.28
N ASN A 52 -1.07 8.70 -0.30
CA ASN A 52 -0.80 9.20 1.06
C ASN A 52 0.42 8.51 1.71
N LYS A 53 0.73 7.26 1.37
CA LYS A 53 1.92 6.54 1.84
C LYS A 53 3.21 7.19 1.34
N HIS A 54 3.22 7.73 0.12
CA HIS A 54 4.36 8.46 -0.43
C HIS A 54 4.63 9.74 0.36
N MET A 55 3.59 10.53 0.62
CA MET A 55 3.72 11.73 1.43
C MET A 55 4.21 11.40 2.85
N ALA A 56 3.67 10.33 3.45
CA ALA A 56 4.10 9.90 4.78
C ALA A 56 5.58 9.47 4.79
N GLU A 57 6.03 8.72 3.77
CA GLU A 57 7.43 8.29 3.63
C GLU A 57 8.36 9.49 3.39
N TYR A 58 7.95 10.43 2.55
CA TYR A 58 8.71 11.66 2.32
C TYR A 58 8.90 12.45 3.62
N ILE A 59 7.84 12.64 4.40
CA ILE A 59 7.91 13.33 5.70
C ILE A 59 8.77 12.54 6.70
N ALA A 60 8.64 11.21 6.74
CA ALA A 60 9.38 10.36 7.66
C ALA A 60 10.89 10.39 7.41
N ARG A 61 11.32 10.58 6.15
CA ARG A 61 12.74 10.72 5.77
C ARG A 61 13.33 12.08 6.15
N GLN A 62 12.48 13.06 6.42
CA GLN A 62 12.97 14.38 6.88
C GLN A 62 13.27 14.30 8.37
N ASP A 63 14.53 14.56 8.74
CA ASP A 63 14.89 14.74 10.14
C ASP A 63 14.26 16.01 10.70
N GLY A 64 13.22 15.84 11.52
CA GLY A 64 12.47 16.96 12.07
C GLY A 64 11.99 16.73 13.49
N VAL A 65 11.95 17.81 14.28
CA VAL A 65 11.41 17.80 15.65
C VAL A 65 9.95 17.28 15.67
N LYS A 66 9.18 17.58 14.63
CA LYS A 66 7.79 17.12 14.49
C LYS A 66 7.70 15.59 14.48
N ASN A 67 8.56 14.91 13.71
CA ASN A 67 8.59 13.46 13.63
C ASN A 67 8.94 12.84 14.99
N LYS A 68 9.92 13.43 15.69
CA LYS A 68 10.31 12.98 17.04
C LYS A 68 9.15 13.13 18.03
N LEU A 69 8.43 14.26 18.01
CA LEU A 69 7.27 14.50 18.86
C LEU A 69 6.13 13.54 18.58
N ILE A 70 5.81 13.26 17.30
CA ILE A 70 4.80 12.27 16.91
C ILE A 70 5.21 10.89 17.40
N GLY A 71 6.49 10.53 17.28
CA GLY A 71 7.03 9.25 17.76
C GLY A 71 6.94 9.08 19.27
N LEU A 72 7.25 10.13 20.03
CA LEU A 72 7.12 10.14 21.49
C LEU A 72 5.65 10.04 21.94
N GLY A 73 4.72 10.59 21.17
CA GLY A 73 3.28 10.51 21.41
C GLY A 73 2.66 9.13 21.16
N ASN A 74 3.41 8.13 20.71
CA ASN A 74 2.89 6.81 20.35
C ASN A 74 2.01 6.14 21.42
N PRO A 75 2.35 6.15 22.73
CA PRO A 75 1.48 5.59 23.77
C PRO A 75 0.11 6.30 23.83
N LEU A 76 0.11 7.61 23.62
CA LEU A 76 -1.13 8.41 23.59
C LEU A 76 -1.99 8.03 22.37
N TRP A 77 -1.39 7.92 21.19
CA TRP A 77 -2.11 7.52 19.98
C TRP A 77 -2.71 6.12 20.09
N LYS A 78 -2.06 5.22 20.84
CA LYS A 78 -2.58 3.87 21.12
C LYS A 78 -3.82 3.88 21.99
N ALA A 79 -3.92 4.80 22.94
CA ALA A 79 -5.02 4.89 23.89
C ALA A 79 -6.28 5.55 23.31
N LEU A 80 -6.14 6.34 22.25
CA LEU A 80 -7.24 7.08 21.64
C LEU A 80 -8.07 6.22 20.66
N PRO A 81 -9.37 6.55 20.44
CA PRO A 81 -10.24 5.84 19.51
C PRO A 81 -9.70 5.84 18.07
N LYS A 82 -9.86 4.69 17.39
CA LYS A 82 -9.41 4.46 16.02
C LYS A 82 -10.63 4.14 15.15
N SER A 83 -11.07 5.08 14.34
CA SER A 83 -12.22 4.88 13.48
C SER A 83 -11.99 5.55 12.12
N ARG A 84 -12.42 4.88 11.04
CA ARG A 84 -12.45 5.49 9.70
C ARG A 84 -13.62 6.45 9.53
N ASN A 85 -14.67 6.30 10.35
CA ASN A 85 -15.94 7.01 10.19
C ASN A 85 -15.94 8.39 10.84
N SER A 86 -14.96 8.73 11.69
CA SER A 86 -14.83 10.05 12.28
C SER A 86 -13.52 10.71 11.87
N LYS A 87 -13.51 12.01 11.65
CA LYS A 87 -12.31 12.77 11.30
C LYS A 87 -11.21 12.61 12.34
N PHE A 88 -11.58 12.69 13.62
CA PHE A 88 -10.64 12.53 14.74
C PHE A 88 -10.06 11.10 14.79
N GLY A 89 -10.92 10.08 14.73
CA GLY A 89 -10.47 8.68 14.78
C GLY A 89 -9.60 8.31 13.57
N ASN A 90 -9.90 8.88 12.39
CA ASN A 90 -9.08 8.68 11.20
C ASN A 90 -7.71 9.36 11.33
N LEU A 91 -7.67 10.60 11.85
CA LEU A 91 -6.40 11.29 12.12
C LEU A 91 -5.56 10.53 13.14
N ASN A 92 -6.16 10.09 14.24
CA ASN A 92 -5.46 9.31 15.27
C ASN A 92 -4.89 8.00 14.68
N ARG A 93 -5.66 7.31 13.84
CA ARG A 93 -5.19 6.10 13.14
C ARG A 93 -3.97 6.40 12.25
N GLN A 94 -3.97 7.52 11.54
CA GLN A 94 -2.84 7.95 10.71
C GLN A 94 -1.61 8.30 11.56
N LEU A 95 -1.80 9.06 12.66
CA LEU A 95 -0.71 9.40 13.59
C LEU A 95 -0.11 8.16 14.24
N LEU A 96 -0.94 7.20 14.64
CA LEU A 96 -0.46 5.94 15.19
C LEU A 96 0.37 5.16 14.17
N ARG A 97 -0.15 4.99 12.95
CA ARG A 97 0.55 4.28 11.87
C ARG A 97 1.88 4.96 11.53
N PHE A 98 1.88 6.29 11.47
CA PHE A 98 3.08 7.06 11.25
C PHE A 98 4.08 6.92 12.39
N SER A 99 3.63 7.04 13.66
CA SER A 99 4.49 6.94 14.84
C SER A 99 5.08 5.54 15.06
N ASP A 100 4.38 4.49 14.63
CA ASP A 100 4.93 3.12 14.60
C ASP A 100 5.97 2.98 13.47
N GLY A 101 5.70 3.57 12.31
CA GLY A 101 6.58 3.50 11.15
C GLY A 101 7.90 4.22 11.32
N ILE A 102 7.93 5.42 11.89
CA ILE A 102 9.18 6.21 12.07
C ILE A 102 10.19 5.58 13.02
N LYS A 103 9.80 4.56 13.77
CA LYS A 103 10.69 3.76 14.62
C LYS A 103 11.47 2.70 13.84
N LYS A 104 11.07 2.47 12.59
CA LYS A 104 11.64 1.46 11.69
C LYS A 104 12.59 2.11 10.68
N GLY A 105 13.49 1.32 10.11
CA GLY A 105 14.28 1.74 8.95
C GLY A 105 13.40 2.01 7.73
N ASN A 106 13.92 2.73 6.75
CA ASN A 106 13.18 3.17 5.56
C ASN A 106 12.48 2.00 4.83
N SER A 107 13.19 0.91 4.62
CA SER A 107 12.69 -0.27 3.90
C SER A 107 11.53 -0.95 4.64
N GLU A 108 11.73 -1.27 5.92
CA GLU A 108 10.75 -1.90 6.78
C GLU A 108 9.50 -1.01 6.97
N ARG A 109 9.69 0.28 7.09
CA ARG A 109 8.62 1.26 7.24
C ARG A 109 7.72 1.28 6.01
N TYR A 110 8.35 1.37 4.83
CA TYR A 110 7.60 1.43 3.59
C TYR A 110 6.86 0.11 3.31
N TRP A 111 7.49 -1.03 3.55
CA TRP A 111 6.86 -2.34 3.47
C TRP A 111 5.59 -2.42 4.32
N ASP A 112 5.67 -2.01 5.59
CA ASP A 112 4.51 -1.96 6.49
C ASP A 112 3.39 -1.03 5.99
N TRP A 113 3.76 0.07 5.33
CA TRP A 113 2.79 1.04 4.82
C TRP A 113 2.20 0.64 3.47
N ALA A 114 2.89 -0.14 2.69
CA ALA A 114 2.38 -0.72 1.44
C ALA A 114 1.49 -1.94 1.71
N GLY A 115 1.84 -2.75 2.72
CA GLY A 115 1.13 -3.98 3.04
C GLY A 115 -0.29 -3.76 3.59
N ILE A 116 -1.21 -4.65 3.21
CA ILE A 116 -2.57 -4.74 3.76
C ILE A 116 -2.55 -5.45 5.12
N LEU A 117 -1.76 -6.51 5.23
CA LEU A 117 -1.55 -7.28 6.45
C LEU A 117 -0.13 -7.06 6.96
N LYS A 118 0.03 -7.21 8.27
CA LYS A 118 1.37 -7.30 8.87
C LYS A 118 1.94 -8.69 8.65
N ASP A 119 3.27 -8.81 8.62
CA ASP A 119 3.97 -10.08 8.37
C ASP A 119 3.55 -11.18 9.34
N GLU A 120 3.35 -10.84 10.64
CA GLU A 120 2.87 -11.81 11.62
C GLU A 120 1.47 -12.32 11.31
N GLN A 121 0.59 -11.45 10.81
CA GLN A 121 -0.77 -11.83 10.43
C GLN A 121 -0.78 -12.66 9.14
N ALA A 122 0.03 -12.26 8.15
CA ALA A 122 0.20 -13.04 6.93
C ALA A 122 0.77 -14.43 7.24
N GLY A 123 1.77 -14.51 8.13
CA GLY A 123 2.36 -15.76 8.57
C GLY A 123 1.40 -16.72 9.29
N GLN A 124 0.31 -16.20 9.90
CA GLN A 124 -0.73 -17.04 10.51
C GLN A 124 -1.67 -17.68 9.47
N LEU A 125 -1.78 -17.08 8.29
CA LEU A 125 -2.62 -17.58 7.20
C LEU A 125 -1.90 -18.64 6.35
N LEU A 126 -0.56 -18.65 6.39
CA LEU A 126 0.24 -19.58 5.61
C LEU A 126 0.38 -20.91 6.35
N THR A 127 0.07 -22.01 5.68
CA THR A 127 0.26 -23.37 6.20
C THR A 127 1.73 -23.76 6.26
N ASN A 128 2.56 -23.12 5.46
CA ASN A 128 4.01 -23.33 5.42
C ASN A 128 4.72 -21.98 5.45
N LYS A 129 5.40 -21.68 6.56
CA LYS A 129 6.26 -20.49 6.70
C LYS A 129 7.59 -20.78 6.02
N GLY A 130 7.58 -20.88 4.68
CA GLY A 130 8.79 -21.16 3.94
C GLY A 130 9.70 -19.95 3.83
N ASP A 131 10.99 -20.20 3.67
CA ASP A 131 12.04 -19.19 3.42
C ASP A 131 11.76 -18.33 2.17
N GLN A 132 10.81 -18.74 1.33
CA GLN A 132 10.43 -18.06 0.09
C GLN A 132 9.85 -16.66 0.33
N PHE A 133 9.03 -16.48 1.38
CA PHE A 133 8.46 -15.17 1.70
C PHE A 133 9.55 -14.19 2.16
N GLU A 134 10.43 -14.63 3.04
CA GLU A 134 11.54 -13.80 3.52
C GLU A 134 12.54 -13.48 2.39
N HIS A 135 12.78 -14.45 1.51
CA HIS A 135 13.62 -14.23 0.33
C HIS A 135 12.97 -13.22 -0.63
N TYR A 136 11.67 -13.35 -0.92
CA TYR A 136 10.91 -12.41 -1.73
C TYR A 136 10.92 -11.01 -1.13
N LYS A 137 10.58 -10.89 0.16
CA LYS A 137 10.61 -9.63 0.89
C LYS A 137 11.99 -8.98 0.83
N SER A 138 13.05 -9.73 1.11
CA SER A 138 14.42 -9.21 1.11
C SER A 138 14.88 -8.79 -0.29
N SER A 139 14.49 -9.50 -1.35
CA SER A 139 14.82 -9.13 -2.72
C SER A 139 14.17 -7.79 -3.12
N ILE A 140 12.94 -7.57 -2.70
CA ILE A 140 12.23 -6.30 -2.94
C ILE A 140 12.85 -5.16 -2.13
N LEU A 141 13.06 -5.37 -0.84
CA LEU A 141 13.60 -4.35 0.07
C LEU A 141 15.06 -4.00 -0.25
N GLY A 142 15.85 -4.97 -0.72
CA GLY A 142 17.26 -4.78 -1.03
C GLY A 142 17.53 -3.97 -2.30
N ASN A 143 16.63 -4.01 -3.27
CA ASN A 143 16.89 -3.42 -4.58
C ASN A 143 16.69 -1.91 -4.66
N HIS A 144 15.74 -1.34 -3.91
CA HIS A 144 15.34 0.05 -4.12
C HIS A 144 15.21 0.90 -2.85
N LEU A 145 14.87 0.31 -1.70
CA LEU A 145 14.52 1.09 -0.50
C LEU A 145 15.71 1.53 0.37
N ASN A 146 16.88 0.94 0.17
CA ASN A 146 18.11 1.35 0.86
C ASN A 146 18.78 2.59 0.26
N GLN A 147 18.25 3.12 -0.86
CA GLN A 147 18.75 4.35 -1.43
C GLN A 147 18.15 5.54 -0.67
N ASP A 148 18.96 6.54 -0.41
CA ASP A 148 18.50 7.82 0.17
C ASP A 148 17.57 8.57 -0.78
N ASP A 149 17.52 8.17 -2.04
CA ASP A 149 16.66 8.74 -3.06
C ASP A 149 15.21 8.25 -2.92
N PHE A 150 14.29 9.22 -2.88
CA PHE A 150 12.85 8.96 -2.85
C PHE A 150 12.32 8.27 -4.11
N ASN A 151 13.01 8.39 -5.25
CA ASN A 151 12.65 7.68 -6.48
C ASN A 151 12.67 6.16 -6.31
N GLY A 152 13.51 5.62 -5.41
CA GLY A 152 13.50 4.21 -5.07
C GLY A 152 12.16 3.73 -4.50
N VAL A 153 11.45 4.58 -3.77
CA VAL A 153 10.10 4.29 -3.25
C VAL A 153 9.08 4.20 -4.39
N LEU A 154 9.13 5.15 -5.32
CA LEU A 154 8.23 5.16 -6.47
C LEU A 154 8.49 3.97 -7.41
N MET A 155 9.76 3.65 -7.65
CA MET A 155 10.13 2.49 -8.47
C MET A 155 9.63 1.18 -7.85
N GLN A 156 9.65 1.06 -6.54
CA GLN A 156 9.09 -0.10 -5.87
C GLN A 156 7.58 -0.22 -6.08
N ASP A 157 6.83 0.89 -6.01
CA ASP A 157 5.40 0.86 -6.27
C ASP A 157 5.09 0.51 -7.73
N VAL A 158 5.88 1.03 -8.67
CA VAL A 158 5.75 0.63 -10.08
C VAL A 158 5.92 -0.88 -10.25
N GLN A 159 6.89 -1.48 -9.56
CA GLN A 159 7.15 -2.92 -9.67
C GLN A 159 6.14 -3.79 -8.92
N GLN A 160 5.64 -3.35 -7.78
CA GLN A 160 4.77 -4.17 -6.92
C GLN A 160 3.28 -3.93 -7.15
N VAL A 161 2.91 -2.70 -7.44
CA VAL A 161 1.50 -2.32 -7.59
C VAL A 161 1.12 -2.30 -9.06
N LEU A 162 1.85 -1.55 -9.89
CA LEU A 162 1.49 -1.36 -11.29
C LEU A 162 1.74 -2.61 -12.16
N VAL A 163 2.79 -3.38 -11.87
CA VAL A 163 3.11 -4.62 -12.62
C VAL A 163 2.40 -5.83 -12.02
N GLY A 164 2.01 -5.76 -10.74
CA GLY A 164 1.30 -6.83 -10.03
C GLY A 164 -0.23 -6.75 -10.15
N ASP A 165 -0.78 -5.64 -10.62
CA ASP A 165 -2.20 -5.46 -10.95
C ASP A 165 -2.45 -5.77 -12.44
#